data_89c45c96983c2df512735af060df2f31
#
_entry.id   89c45c96983c2df512735af060df2f31
#
_cell.length_a   1.000
_cell.length_b   1.000
_cell.length_c   1.000
_cell.angle_alpha   90.00
_cell.angle_beta   90.00
_cell.angle_gamma   90.00
#
_symmetry.space_group_name_H-M   'P 1'
#
loop_
_entity.id
_entity.type
_entity.pdbx_description
1 polymer ?
#
loop_
_entity_poly.entity_id
_entity_poly.type
_entity_poly.pdbx_seq_one_letter_code
_entity_poly.pdbx_strand_id
1 'polypeptide(L)'
;VCGVLEIDRSVHRYRSMRQRSDEPLRTRLKDLAQVQPKWGLMKLTRVLRRDTDCADNHKRIERIYCEEGLQLARRRKKRASWVKRSRAVVLPPTEPNERWSMDFVHDTFSIGRRFKMLTIVDHVSRESPEIEVDTSIRGWKVADVLDRIAESHPLPREIVVDNGPEFRSMALDQWAYERGVTLRFIEPGKPTQKAFIESFNGRLRDECLNQHWFQSLEEAKLLIEEWREEYNSYRPHGSLAGLTPREFLSRRFEACQQMVG
;
A
#
# COMPACT_ATOMS: atom_id res chain seq x y z
N VAL A 1 1.79 -13.90 -50.51
CA VAL A 1 0.54 -13.46 -49.87
C VAL A 1 0.07 -12.16 -50.49
N CYS A 2 0.91 -11.07 -50.62
CA CYS A 2 0.46 -9.77 -51.14
C CYS A 2 -0.02 -9.82 -52.63
N GLY A 3 0.53 -10.69 -53.45
CA GLY A 3 0.09 -10.84 -54.84
C GLY A 3 -1.24 -11.55 -55.03
N VAL A 4 -1.66 -12.37 -54.07
CA VAL A 4 -2.96 -13.08 -54.07
C VAL A 4 -4.12 -12.17 -53.61
N LEU A 5 -3.79 -11.16 -52.77
CA LEU A 5 -4.74 -10.22 -52.21
C LEU A 5 -4.77 -8.87 -52.94
N GLU A 6 -4.00 -8.72 -54.02
CA GLU A 6 -3.84 -7.46 -54.78
C GLU A 6 -3.48 -6.25 -53.93
N ILE A 7 -2.78 -6.47 -52.81
CA ILE A 7 -2.36 -5.44 -51.88
C ILE A 7 -0.91 -5.07 -52.15
N ASP A 8 -0.64 -3.78 -52.31
CA ASP A 8 0.73 -3.28 -52.48
C ASP A 8 1.58 -3.63 -51.24
N ARG A 9 2.84 -4.00 -51.46
CA ARG A 9 3.80 -4.35 -50.39
C ARG A 9 4.06 -3.18 -49.44
N SER A 10 3.93 -1.94 -49.94
CA SER A 10 4.04 -0.74 -49.11
C SER A 10 2.91 -0.64 -48.10
N VAL A 11 1.69 -0.98 -48.51
CA VAL A 11 0.49 -0.99 -47.60
C VAL A 11 0.65 -2.09 -46.55
N HIS A 12 1.13 -3.28 -46.94
CA HIS A 12 1.37 -4.36 -45.97
C HIS A 12 2.46 -4.03 -44.94
N ARG A 13 3.46 -3.24 -45.34
CA ARG A 13 4.57 -2.79 -44.47
C ARG A 13 4.29 -1.47 -43.77
N TYR A 14 3.20 -0.81 -44.14
CA TYR A 14 2.85 0.48 -43.53
C TYR A 14 2.56 0.34 -42.06
N ARG A 15 3.37 0.98 -41.24
CA ARG A 15 3.07 1.23 -39.81
C ARG A 15 2.75 2.70 -39.66
N SER A 16 1.60 3.01 -39.06
CA SER A 16 1.23 4.40 -38.83
C SER A 16 2.30 5.14 -38.03
N MET A 17 2.52 6.41 -38.34
CA MET A 17 3.44 7.28 -37.56
C MET A 17 3.09 7.28 -36.08
N ARG A 18 1.79 7.17 -35.75
CA ARG A 18 1.27 7.06 -34.40
C ARG A 18 1.77 5.80 -33.69
N GLN A 19 1.76 4.64 -34.35
CA GLN A 19 2.28 3.39 -33.79
C GLN A 19 3.77 3.45 -33.53
N ARG A 20 4.56 4.03 -34.42
CA ARG A 20 6.01 4.21 -34.24
C ARG A 20 6.35 5.10 -33.06
N SER A 21 5.60 6.21 -32.90
CA SER A 21 5.79 7.13 -31.77
C SER A 21 5.35 6.56 -30.42
N ASP A 22 4.43 5.58 -30.41
CA ASP A 22 3.92 4.95 -29.20
C ASP A 22 4.81 3.81 -28.67
N GLU A 23 5.69 3.26 -29.48
CA GLU A 23 6.47 2.04 -29.14
C GLU A 23 7.30 2.19 -27.85
N PRO A 24 8.05 3.29 -27.62
CA PRO A 24 8.81 3.44 -26.37
C PRO A 24 7.90 3.51 -25.13
N LEU A 25 6.76 4.21 -25.24
CA LEU A 25 5.79 4.33 -24.16
C LEU A 25 5.10 2.98 -23.89
N ARG A 26 4.79 2.22 -24.93
CA ARG A 26 4.20 0.89 -24.89
C ARG A 26 5.10 -0.11 -24.16
N THR A 27 6.36 -0.18 -24.54
CA THR A 27 7.35 -1.05 -23.89
C THR A 27 7.43 -0.73 -22.41
N ARG A 28 7.62 0.53 -22.06
CA ARG A 28 7.77 0.97 -20.68
C ARG A 28 6.52 0.72 -19.83
N LEU A 29 5.33 0.90 -20.40
CA LEU A 29 4.08 0.61 -19.71
C LEU A 29 3.90 -0.89 -19.43
N LYS A 30 4.35 -1.75 -20.38
CA LYS A 30 4.36 -3.20 -20.20
C LYS A 30 5.33 -3.62 -19.10
N ASP A 31 6.55 -3.10 -19.13
CA ASP A 31 7.57 -3.42 -18.13
C ASP A 31 7.09 -3.09 -16.72
N LEU A 32 6.53 -1.89 -16.54
CA LEU A 32 5.94 -1.49 -15.26
C LEU A 32 4.76 -2.39 -14.85
N ALA A 33 3.91 -2.77 -15.78
CA ALA A 33 2.76 -3.63 -15.49
C ALA A 33 3.19 -5.08 -15.17
N GLN A 34 4.32 -5.55 -15.69
CA GLN A 34 4.89 -6.85 -15.34
C GLN A 34 5.48 -6.85 -13.94
N VAL A 35 6.20 -5.80 -13.58
CA VAL A 35 6.77 -5.63 -12.23
C VAL A 35 5.66 -5.45 -11.19
N GLN A 36 4.60 -4.71 -11.56
CA GLN A 36 3.51 -4.37 -10.67
C GLN A 36 2.13 -4.80 -11.21
N PRO A 37 1.84 -6.11 -11.27
CA PRO A 37 0.65 -6.64 -11.95
C PRO A 37 -0.69 -6.26 -11.28
N LYS A 38 -0.64 -5.71 -10.05
CA LYS A 38 -1.82 -5.23 -9.32
C LYS A 38 -2.02 -3.71 -9.39
N TRP A 39 -1.17 -3.01 -10.16
CA TRP A 39 -1.33 -1.58 -10.34
C TRP A 39 -2.20 -1.26 -11.56
N GLY A 40 -3.24 -0.46 -11.35
CA GLY A 40 -4.09 0.01 -12.45
C GLY A 40 -3.54 1.27 -13.12
N LEU A 41 -4.18 1.66 -14.24
CA LEU A 41 -3.81 2.79 -15.09
C LEU A 41 -3.33 4.03 -14.33
N MET A 42 -4.06 4.47 -13.29
CA MET A 42 -3.73 5.70 -12.57
C MET A 42 -2.39 5.64 -11.84
N LYS A 43 -2.03 4.50 -11.24
CA LYS A 43 -0.74 4.32 -10.58
C LYS A 43 0.38 4.25 -11.61
N LEU A 44 0.22 3.42 -12.64
CA LEU A 44 1.20 3.29 -13.73
C LEU A 44 1.46 4.63 -14.41
N THR A 45 0.42 5.43 -14.69
CA THR A 45 0.57 6.77 -15.26
C THR A 45 1.36 7.71 -14.35
N ARG A 46 1.15 7.64 -13.03
CA ARG A 46 1.86 8.50 -12.08
C ARG A 46 3.34 8.16 -12.01
N VAL A 47 3.65 6.87 -11.96
CA VAL A 47 5.03 6.39 -11.95
C VAL A 47 5.74 6.72 -13.27
N LEU A 48 5.10 6.48 -14.41
CA LEU A 48 5.63 6.89 -15.71
C LEU A 48 6.00 8.37 -15.75
N ARG A 49 5.12 9.25 -15.26
CA ARG A 49 5.38 10.70 -15.24
C ARG A 49 6.50 11.09 -14.30
N ARG A 50 6.61 10.43 -13.15
CA ARG A 50 7.66 10.69 -12.17
C ARG A 50 9.04 10.24 -12.66
N ASP A 51 9.11 9.03 -13.22
CA ASP A 51 10.38 8.38 -13.53
C ASP A 51 10.96 8.78 -14.91
N THR A 52 10.17 9.43 -15.77
CA THR A 52 10.58 9.72 -17.16
C THR A 52 10.31 11.12 -17.66
N ASP A 53 9.85 12.05 -16.81
CA ASP A 53 9.32 13.35 -17.27
C ASP A 53 8.33 13.21 -18.44
N CYS A 54 7.64 12.06 -18.48
CA CYS A 54 6.70 11.74 -19.55
C CYS A 54 5.54 12.73 -19.55
N ALA A 55 5.60 13.73 -20.41
CA ALA A 55 4.54 14.72 -20.61
C ALA A 55 3.34 14.16 -21.41
N ASP A 56 3.31 12.85 -21.66
CA ASP A 56 2.26 12.22 -22.45
C ASP A 56 0.87 12.46 -21.89
N ASN A 57 -0.08 12.74 -22.79
CA ASN A 57 -1.47 12.93 -22.43
C ASN A 57 -2.04 11.62 -21.84
N HIS A 58 -2.76 11.76 -20.73
CA HIS A 58 -3.46 10.64 -20.06
C HIS A 58 -4.26 9.77 -21.04
N LYS A 59 -4.98 10.36 -22.01
CA LYS A 59 -5.75 9.65 -23.02
C LYS A 59 -4.87 8.78 -23.94
N ARG A 60 -3.62 9.18 -24.21
CA ARG A 60 -2.67 8.38 -24.98
C ARG A 60 -2.23 7.16 -24.19
N ILE A 61 -1.90 7.34 -22.92
CA ILE A 61 -1.50 6.24 -22.00
C ILE A 61 -2.68 5.27 -21.82
N GLU A 62 -3.89 5.78 -21.59
CA GLU A 62 -5.10 4.98 -21.44
C GLU A 62 -5.39 4.12 -22.67
N ARG A 63 -5.26 4.70 -23.88
CA ARG A 63 -5.43 3.95 -25.12
C ARG A 63 -4.45 2.79 -25.23
N ILE A 64 -3.15 3.04 -25.00
CA ILE A 64 -2.11 2.00 -25.06
C ILE A 64 -2.36 0.94 -23.98
N TYR A 65 -2.73 1.35 -22.77
CA TYR A 65 -3.08 0.44 -21.67
C TYR A 65 -4.23 -0.51 -22.03
N CYS A 66 -5.24 0.00 -22.76
CA CYS A 66 -6.35 -0.82 -23.25
C CYS A 66 -5.94 -1.72 -24.42
N GLU A 67 -5.15 -1.21 -25.37
CA GLU A 67 -4.66 -1.98 -26.53
C GLU A 67 -3.82 -3.18 -26.09
N GLU A 68 -3.03 -3.04 -25.01
CA GLU A 68 -2.18 -4.09 -24.47
C GLU A 68 -2.90 -5.04 -23.49
N GLY A 69 -4.19 -4.84 -23.24
CA GLY A 69 -4.97 -5.71 -22.36
C GLY A 69 -4.54 -5.67 -20.88
N LEU A 70 -3.89 -4.60 -20.44
CA LEU A 70 -3.36 -4.46 -19.07
C LEU A 70 -4.44 -4.15 -18.02
N GLN A 71 -5.72 -4.19 -18.40
CA GLN A 71 -6.83 -3.82 -17.53
C GLN A 71 -7.01 -4.83 -16.39
N LEU A 72 -7.06 -4.31 -15.18
CA LEU A 72 -7.35 -5.13 -14.01
C LEU A 72 -8.82 -5.57 -14.01
N ALA A 73 -9.07 -6.82 -13.66
CA ALA A 73 -10.42 -7.33 -13.47
C ALA A 73 -11.18 -6.48 -12.42
N ARG A 74 -12.34 -5.97 -12.80
CA ARG A 74 -13.18 -5.19 -11.88
C ARG A 74 -13.73 -6.10 -10.78
N ARG A 75 -13.32 -5.90 -9.54
CA ARG A 75 -14.01 -6.48 -8.39
C ARG A 75 -15.46 -5.96 -8.37
N ARG A 76 -16.45 -6.84 -8.47
CA ARG A 76 -17.86 -6.46 -8.25
C ARG A 76 -17.99 -5.89 -6.84
N LYS A 77 -18.36 -4.62 -6.74
CA LYS A 77 -18.69 -4.02 -5.45
C LYS A 77 -19.90 -4.76 -4.86
N LYS A 78 -19.75 -5.37 -3.69
CA LYS A 78 -20.91 -5.84 -2.93
C LYS A 78 -21.79 -4.61 -2.66
N ARG A 79 -23.11 -4.71 -2.92
CA ARG A 79 -24.07 -3.64 -2.58
C ARG A 79 -23.92 -3.31 -1.10
N ALA A 80 -23.58 -2.06 -0.78
CA ALA A 80 -23.55 -1.60 0.58
C ALA A 80 -24.96 -1.68 1.18
N SER A 81 -25.10 -2.30 2.34
CA SER A 81 -26.34 -2.28 3.11
C SER A 81 -26.58 -0.85 3.59
N TRP A 82 -27.74 -0.28 3.26
CA TRP A 82 -28.14 1.09 3.60
C TRP A 82 -28.62 1.24 5.06
N VAL A 83 -28.12 0.45 5.98
CA VAL A 83 -28.46 0.62 7.40
C VAL A 83 -27.74 1.86 7.93
N LYS A 84 -28.46 2.98 8.05
CA LYS A 84 -28.02 4.16 8.81
C LYS A 84 -27.95 3.79 10.29
N ARG A 85 -26.76 3.43 10.78
CA ARG A 85 -26.49 3.34 12.22
C ARG A 85 -25.96 4.70 12.68
N SER A 86 -26.53 5.23 13.77
CA SER A 86 -25.98 6.40 14.46
C SER A 86 -24.52 6.12 14.81
N ARG A 87 -23.62 6.95 14.33
CA ARG A 87 -22.18 6.83 14.59
C ARG A 87 -21.79 7.89 15.59
N ALA A 88 -21.16 7.50 16.69
CA ALA A 88 -20.39 8.46 17.48
C ALA A 88 -19.35 9.09 16.54
N VAL A 89 -19.36 10.42 16.45
CA VAL A 89 -18.43 11.17 15.56
C VAL A 89 -17.07 11.14 16.25
N VAL A 90 -16.23 10.18 15.87
CA VAL A 90 -14.81 10.23 16.20
C VAL A 90 -14.17 11.14 15.16
N LEU A 91 -13.61 12.25 15.59
CA LEU A 91 -12.92 13.17 14.69
C LEU A 91 -11.77 12.43 13.99
N PRO A 92 -11.67 12.56 12.66
CA PRO A 92 -10.56 11.98 11.94
C PRO A 92 -9.25 12.67 12.36
N PRO A 93 -8.14 11.94 12.44
CA PRO A 93 -6.85 12.55 12.69
C PRO A 93 -6.46 13.47 11.52
N THR A 94 -5.83 14.58 11.83
CA THR A 94 -5.43 15.63 10.88
C THR A 94 -3.93 15.69 10.68
N GLU A 95 -3.18 15.27 11.69
CA GLU A 95 -1.71 15.27 11.66
C GLU A 95 -1.14 13.84 11.67
N PRO A 96 0.02 13.62 10.99
CA PRO A 96 0.78 12.39 11.12
C PRO A 96 1.08 12.09 12.59
N ASN A 97 1.10 10.81 12.93
CA ASN A 97 1.33 10.32 14.30
C ASN A 97 0.29 10.76 15.35
N GLU A 98 -0.88 11.25 14.94
CA GLU A 98 -2.01 11.36 15.86
C GLU A 98 -2.61 9.98 16.15
N ARG A 99 -2.74 9.15 15.11
CA ARG A 99 -3.38 7.83 15.25
C ARG A 99 -2.77 6.81 14.32
N TRP A 100 -2.32 5.71 14.91
CA TRP A 100 -1.95 4.50 14.19
C TRP A 100 -3.01 3.41 14.32
N SER A 101 -2.96 2.43 13.45
CA SER A 101 -3.64 1.14 13.64
C SER A 101 -2.65 0.01 13.57
N MET A 102 -2.86 -0.99 14.41
CA MET A 102 -2.10 -2.25 14.37
C MET A 102 -3.05 -3.43 14.16
N ASP A 103 -2.56 -4.44 13.45
CA ASP A 103 -3.28 -5.70 13.23
C ASP A 103 -2.30 -6.85 12.98
N PHE A 104 -2.80 -8.07 13.13
CA PHE A 104 -2.04 -9.26 12.80
C PHE A 104 -2.48 -9.87 11.47
N VAL A 105 -1.51 -10.18 10.64
CA VAL A 105 -1.68 -10.94 9.40
C VAL A 105 -0.97 -12.27 9.54
N HIS A 106 -1.57 -13.35 9.05
CA HIS A 106 -0.99 -14.68 9.09
C HIS A 106 -0.77 -15.18 7.67
N ASP A 107 0.33 -15.92 7.48
CA ASP A 107 0.61 -16.65 6.26
C ASP A 107 1.33 -17.97 6.57
N THR A 108 1.68 -18.74 5.54
CA THR A 108 2.28 -20.06 5.65
C THR A 108 3.52 -20.16 4.77
N PHE A 109 4.59 -20.75 5.30
CA PHE A 109 5.72 -21.18 4.50
C PHE A 109 5.35 -22.32 3.55
N SER A 110 6.12 -22.52 2.50
CA SER A 110 5.94 -23.62 1.54
C SER A 110 5.90 -25.00 2.19
N ILE A 111 6.55 -25.16 3.34
CA ILE A 111 6.55 -26.39 4.17
C ILE A 111 5.31 -26.54 5.06
N GLY A 112 4.30 -25.65 4.93
CA GLY A 112 3.05 -25.69 5.70
C GLY A 112 3.10 -25.09 7.11
N ARG A 113 4.27 -24.65 7.59
CA ARG A 113 4.41 -24.01 8.90
C ARG A 113 3.91 -22.55 8.82
N ARG A 114 3.15 -22.09 9.81
CA ARG A 114 2.60 -20.74 9.86
C ARG A 114 3.60 -19.73 10.40
N PHE A 115 3.50 -18.49 9.90
CA PHE A 115 4.12 -17.32 10.48
C PHE A 115 3.13 -16.17 10.63
N LYS A 116 3.50 -15.17 11.39
CA LYS A 116 2.63 -14.08 11.81
C LYS A 116 3.35 -12.75 11.56
N MET A 117 2.60 -11.74 11.15
CA MET A 117 3.11 -10.39 10.93
C MET A 117 2.32 -9.41 11.78
N LEU A 118 3.01 -8.54 12.50
CA LEU A 118 2.42 -7.34 13.11
C LEU A 118 2.54 -6.21 12.10
N THR A 119 1.43 -5.70 11.61
CA THR A 119 1.36 -4.58 10.68
C THR A 119 0.95 -3.32 11.40
N ILE A 120 1.59 -2.19 11.05
CA ILE A 120 1.36 -0.88 11.65
C ILE A 120 1.17 0.14 10.52
N VAL A 121 0.17 1.02 10.63
CA VAL A 121 -0.07 2.07 9.64
C VAL A 121 -0.57 3.36 10.29
N ASP A 122 -0.01 4.48 9.86
CA ASP A 122 -0.50 5.81 10.22
C ASP A 122 -1.75 6.18 9.42
N HIS A 123 -2.73 6.79 10.09
CA HIS A 123 -4.02 7.13 9.47
C HIS A 123 -3.95 8.33 8.54
N VAL A 124 -3.00 9.22 8.69
CA VAL A 124 -2.86 10.45 7.88
C VAL A 124 -1.87 10.24 6.75
N SER A 125 -0.63 9.93 7.07
CA SER A 125 0.45 9.74 6.09
C SER A 125 0.34 8.44 5.30
N ARG A 126 -0.38 7.44 5.82
CA ARG A 126 -0.42 6.06 5.27
C ARG A 126 0.92 5.34 5.40
N GLU A 127 1.89 5.92 6.04
CA GLU A 127 3.18 5.29 6.28
C GLU A 127 3.01 4.02 7.13
N SER A 128 3.78 3.01 6.80
CA SER A 128 3.98 1.83 7.65
C SER A 128 5.38 1.92 8.26
N PRO A 129 5.51 2.32 9.53
CA PRO A 129 6.82 2.48 10.15
C PRO A 129 7.56 1.15 10.24
N GLU A 130 6.85 0.05 10.49
CA GLU A 130 7.44 -1.29 10.56
C GLU A 130 6.42 -2.39 10.26
N ILE A 131 6.91 -3.55 9.80
CA ILE A 131 6.18 -4.82 9.76
C ILE A 131 7.07 -5.86 10.45
N GLU A 132 6.75 -6.24 11.67
CA GLU A 132 7.46 -7.33 12.35
C GLU A 132 6.97 -8.69 11.87
N VAL A 133 7.89 -9.56 11.48
CA VAL A 133 7.59 -10.91 10.96
C VAL A 133 8.23 -11.96 11.86
N ASP A 134 7.41 -12.87 12.41
CA ASP A 134 7.91 -13.97 13.24
C ASP A 134 6.95 -15.18 13.22
N THR A 135 7.40 -16.30 13.72
CA THR A 135 6.56 -17.48 13.96
C THR A 135 5.63 -17.30 15.16
N SER A 136 6.00 -16.43 16.11
CA SER A 136 5.20 -16.10 17.30
C SER A 136 5.48 -14.67 17.75
N ILE A 137 4.44 -13.84 17.81
CA ILE A 137 4.52 -12.47 18.32
C ILE A 137 3.55 -12.38 19.51
N ARG A 138 4.11 -12.27 20.72
CA ARG A 138 3.37 -12.09 21.97
C ARG A 138 3.31 -10.61 22.33
N GLY A 139 2.49 -10.24 23.33
CA GLY A 139 2.30 -8.85 23.73
C GLY A 139 3.58 -8.10 24.13
N TRP A 140 4.51 -8.74 24.84
CA TRP A 140 5.80 -8.15 25.18
C TRP A 140 6.62 -7.81 23.91
N LYS A 141 6.57 -8.67 22.89
CA LYS A 141 7.27 -8.43 21.63
C LYS A 141 6.63 -7.28 20.83
N VAL A 142 5.32 -7.05 20.98
CA VAL A 142 4.67 -5.86 20.41
C VAL A 142 5.23 -4.58 21.04
N ALA A 143 5.42 -4.57 22.35
CA ALA A 143 6.05 -3.44 23.05
C ALA A 143 7.49 -3.21 22.59
N ASP A 144 8.32 -4.26 22.45
CA ASP A 144 9.69 -4.17 21.93
C ASP A 144 9.73 -3.59 20.50
N VAL A 145 8.79 -3.99 19.62
CA VAL A 145 8.68 -3.44 18.27
C VAL A 145 8.37 -1.94 18.32
N LEU A 146 7.45 -1.53 19.16
CA LEU A 146 7.09 -0.11 19.31
C LEU A 146 8.23 0.72 19.90
N ASP A 147 9.04 0.16 20.83
CA ASP A 147 10.24 0.81 21.35
C ASP A 147 11.31 0.98 20.27
N ARG A 148 11.51 -0.04 19.42
CA ARG A 148 12.43 0.03 18.29
C ARG A 148 11.98 1.10 17.27
N ILE A 149 10.69 1.21 17.02
CA ILE A 149 10.15 2.28 16.17
C ILE A 149 10.41 3.65 16.80
N ALA A 150 10.27 3.78 18.12
CA ALA A 150 10.49 5.03 18.85
C ALA A 150 11.93 5.57 18.75
N GLU A 151 12.90 4.74 18.41
CA GLU A 151 14.29 5.17 18.18
C GLU A 151 14.45 6.07 16.94
N SER A 152 13.57 5.89 15.94
CA SER A 152 13.67 6.56 14.63
C SER A 152 12.41 7.33 14.21
N HIS A 153 11.26 7.08 14.85
CA HIS A 153 9.99 7.71 14.51
C HIS A 153 9.30 8.26 15.76
N PRO A 154 8.58 9.38 15.65
CA PRO A 154 7.70 9.86 16.71
C PRO A 154 6.59 8.85 17.00
N LEU A 155 6.37 8.54 18.26
CA LEU A 155 5.25 7.68 18.66
C LEU A 155 3.90 8.38 18.45
N PRO A 156 2.81 7.60 18.19
CA PRO A 156 1.49 8.16 18.00
C PRO A 156 0.85 8.54 19.35
N ARG A 157 -0.12 9.45 19.30
CA ARG A 157 -0.94 9.74 20.48
C ARG A 157 -1.89 8.60 20.81
N GLU A 158 -2.39 7.91 19.79
CA GLU A 158 -3.38 6.84 19.91
C GLU A 158 -3.07 5.69 18.95
N ILE A 159 -3.21 4.46 19.44
CA ILE A 159 -3.11 3.25 18.61
C ILE A 159 -4.44 2.49 18.65
N VAL A 160 -5.04 2.27 17.50
CA VAL A 160 -6.26 1.47 17.33
C VAL A 160 -5.89 0.01 17.15
N VAL A 161 -6.39 -0.84 18.02
CA VAL A 161 -6.12 -2.29 18.04
C VAL A 161 -7.42 -3.10 18.16
N ASP A 162 -7.38 -4.35 17.77
CA ASP A 162 -8.48 -5.27 18.06
C ASP A 162 -8.41 -5.83 19.49
N ASN A 163 -9.39 -6.67 19.82
CA ASN A 163 -9.46 -7.30 21.13
C ASN A 163 -8.64 -8.60 21.23
N GLY A 164 -7.62 -8.78 20.37
CA GLY A 164 -6.73 -9.92 20.42
C GLY A 164 -5.97 -10.03 21.75
N PRO A 165 -5.66 -11.25 22.21
CA PRO A 165 -4.96 -11.47 23.48
C PRO A 165 -3.59 -10.80 23.52
N GLU A 166 -2.93 -10.65 22.38
CA GLU A 166 -1.63 -10.00 22.27
C GLU A 166 -1.69 -8.51 22.59
N PHE A 167 -2.78 -7.85 22.15
CA PHE A 167 -3.02 -6.43 22.39
C PHE A 167 -3.62 -6.14 23.79
N ARG A 168 -4.15 -7.17 24.45
CA ARG A 168 -4.67 -7.10 25.84
C ARG A 168 -3.66 -7.56 26.88
N SER A 169 -2.39 -7.55 26.55
CA SER A 169 -1.34 -7.99 27.43
C SER A 169 -0.93 -6.89 28.43
N MET A 170 -0.64 -7.26 29.66
CA MET A 170 -0.11 -6.34 30.67
C MET A 170 1.15 -5.61 30.20
N ALA A 171 2.02 -6.29 29.44
CA ALA A 171 3.25 -5.70 28.92
C ALA A 171 2.97 -4.53 27.97
N LEU A 172 1.98 -4.66 27.07
CA LEU A 172 1.61 -3.59 26.16
C LEU A 172 0.84 -2.46 26.88
N ASP A 173 0.00 -2.78 27.85
CA ASP A 173 -0.72 -1.78 28.67
C ASP A 173 0.29 -0.94 29.49
N GLN A 174 1.28 -1.59 30.10
CA GLN A 174 2.36 -0.91 30.84
C GLN A 174 3.19 -0.03 29.92
N TRP A 175 3.62 -0.54 28.76
CA TRP A 175 4.34 0.23 27.75
C TRP A 175 3.56 1.49 27.32
N ALA A 176 2.29 1.34 27.02
CA ALA A 176 1.42 2.44 26.59
C ALA A 176 1.31 3.53 27.68
N TYR A 177 1.16 3.12 28.94
CA TYR A 177 1.15 4.02 30.07
C TYR A 177 2.46 4.80 30.22
N GLU A 178 3.61 4.10 30.19
CA GLU A 178 4.93 4.70 30.32
C GLU A 178 5.27 5.67 29.19
N ARG A 179 4.82 5.39 27.95
CA ARG A 179 5.04 6.22 26.75
C ARG A 179 3.96 7.28 26.52
N GLY A 180 2.92 7.33 27.34
CA GLY A 180 1.81 8.28 27.19
C GLY A 180 0.97 8.02 25.93
N VAL A 181 0.93 6.79 25.43
CA VAL A 181 0.17 6.36 24.25
C VAL A 181 -1.17 5.77 24.67
N THR A 182 -2.26 6.18 24.03
CA THR A 182 -3.59 5.63 24.32
C THR A 182 -3.87 4.41 23.43
N LEU A 183 -4.14 3.26 24.04
CA LEU A 183 -4.64 2.08 23.32
C LEU A 183 -6.16 2.17 23.19
N ARG A 184 -6.65 2.24 21.94
CA ARG A 184 -8.07 2.23 21.63
C ARG A 184 -8.49 0.88 21.07
N PHE A 185 -9.23 0.13 21.87
CA PHE A 185 -9.80 -1.14 21.45
C PHE A 185 -11.05 -0.92 20.58
N ILE A 186 -11.15 -1.67 19.48
CA ILE A 186 -12.28 -1.59 18.56
C ILE A 186 -13.53 -2.14 19.22
N GLU A 187 -14.61 -1.38 19.09
CA GLU A 187 -15.90 -1.84 19.57
C GLU A 187 -16.47 -2.98 18.70
N PRO A 188 -17.02 -4.03 19.30
CA PRO A 188 -17.67 -5.11 18.56
C PRO A 188 -18.72 -4.58 17.57
N GLY A 189 -18.66 -5.00 16.30
CA GLY A 189 -19.60 -4.60 15.25
C GLY A 189 -19.34 -3.24 14.60
N LYS A 190 -18.18 -2.58 14.86
CA LYS A 190 -17.75 -1.35 14.19
C LYS A 190 -16.56 -1.55 13.26
N PRO A 191 -16.70 -2.24 12.11
CA PRO A 191 -15.61 -2.54 11.20
C PRO A 191 -14.94 -1.29 10.58
N THR A 192 -15.64 -0.15 10.57
CA THR A 192 -15.09 1.11 10.04
C THR A 192 -13.88 1.63 10.82
N GLN A 193 -13.72 1.23 12.08
CA GLN A 193 -12.56 1.59 12.90
C GLN A 193 -11.28 0.89 12.44
N LYS A 194 -11.39 -0.27 11.77
CA LYS A 194 -10.28 -1.03 11.17
C LYS A 194 -10.00 -0.72 9.69
N ALA A 195 -10.81 0.10 9.04
CA ALA A 195 -10.77 0.27 7.58
C ALA A 195 -9.38 0.64 7.02
N PHE A 196 -8.57 1.37 7.79
CA PHE A 196 -7.22 1.75 7.37
C PHE A 196 -6.27 0.56 7.34
N ILE A 197 -6.21 -0.18 8.45
CA ILE A 197 -5.33 -1.34 8.55
C ILE A 197 -5.81 -2.50 7.67
N GLU A 198 -7.12 -2.72 7.55
CA GLU A 198 -7.68 -3.71 6.62
C GLU A 198 -7.32 -3.40 5.17
N SER A 199 -7.38 -2.11 4.79
CA SER A 199 -6.97 -1.65 3.47
C SER A 199 -5.47 -1.82 3.23
N PHE A 200 -4.63 -1.60 4.23
CA PHE A 200 -3.20 -1.86 4.19
C PHE A 200 -2.92 -3.36 4.05
N ASN A 201 -3.48 -4.18 4.93
CA ASN A 201 -3.33 -5.64 4.92
C ASN A 201 -3.82 -6.26 3.60
N GLY A 202 -4.89 -5.71 3.01
CA GLY A 202 -5.35 -6.12 1.68
C GLY A 202 -4.31 -5.86 0.59
N ARG A 203 -3.55 -4.75 0.67
CA ARG A 203 -2.47 -4.46 -0.27
C ARG A 203 -1.25 -5.34 -0.04
N LEU A 204 -0.86 -5.54 1.22
CA LEU A 204 0.20 -6.47 1.58
C LEU A 204 -0.09 -7.87 1.00
N ARG A 205 -1.32 -8.36 1.14
CA ARG A 205 -1.72 -9.65 0.55
C ARG A 205 -1.67 -9.64 -0.98
N ASP A 206 -2.28 -8.65 -1.60
CA ASP A 206 -2.42 -8.60 -3.07
C ASP A 206 -1.09 -8.30 -3.78
N GLU A 207 -0.21 -7.49 -3.17
CA GLU A 207 1.00 -6.96 -3.81
C GLU A 207 2.31 -7.63 -3.32
N CYS A 208 2.27 -8.42 -2.22
CA CYS A 208 3.42 -9.16 -1.70
C CYS A 208 3.08 -10.63 -1.42
N LEU A 209 2.24 -10.92 -0.42
CA LEU A 209 2.07 -12.30 0.08
C LEU A 209 1.57 -13.26 -0.99
N ASN A 210 0.61 -12.86 -1.84
CA ASN A 210 0.08 -13.70 -2.92
C ASN A 210 1.01 -13.81 -4.14
N GLN A 211 2.15 -13.13 -4.14
CA GLN A 211 3.12 -13.16 -5.24
C GLN A 211 4.35 -14.00 -4.92
N HIS A 212 4.53 -14.38 -3.64
CA HIS A 212 5.71 -15.11 -3.16
C HIS A 212 5.33 -16.42 -2.47
N TRP A 213 6.24 -17.38 -2.57
CA TRP A 213 6.22 -18.66 -1.84
C TRP A 213 7.39 -18.65 -0.86
N PHE A 214 7.12 -18.28 0.38
CA PHE A 214 8.15 -18.15 1.40
C PHE A 214 8.70 -19.50 1.83
N GLN A 215 10.02 -19.68 1.78
CA GLN A 215 10.69 -20.92 2.17
C GLN A 215 11.19 -20.86 3.62
N SER A 216 11.62 -19.68 4.09
CA SER A 216 12.14 -19.45 5.43
C SER A 216 11.62 -18.16 6.04
N LEU A 217 11.84 -17.99 7.35
CA LEU A 217 11.51 -16.78 8.08
C LEU A 217 12.35 -15.60 7.62
N GLU A 218 13.62 -15.84 7.33
CA GLU A 218 14.58 -14.83 6.86
C GLU A 218 14.16 -14.29 5.50
N GLU A 219 13.79 -15.17 4.57
CA GLU A 219 13.27 -14.77 3.26
C GLU A 219 11.97 -13.98 3.39
N ALA A 220 11.04 -14.42 4.25
CA ALA A 220 9.80 -13.70 4.49
C ALA A 220 10.06 -12.29 5.06
N LYS A 221 10.98 -12.15 6.00
CA LYS A 221 11.40 -10.84 6.54
C LYS A 221 11.95 -9.94 5.45
N LEU A 222 12.85 -10.45 4.62
CA LEU A 222 13.48 -9.68 3.56
C LEU A 222 12.44 -9.17 2.54
N LEU A 223 11.64 -10.06 1.96
CA LEU A 223 10.68 -9.72 0.92
C LEU A 223 9.55 -8.81 1.42
N ILE A 224 9.10 -8.99 2.66
CA ILE A 224 8.07 -8.15 3.27
C ILE A 224 8.63 -6.75 3.58
N GLU A 225 9.89 -6.66 4.02
CA GLU A 225 10.55 -5.37 4.26
C GLU A 225 10.82 -4.63 2.95
N GLU A 226 11.27 -5.29 1.90
CA GLU A 226 11.42 -4.69 0.56
C GLU A 226 10.09 -4.13 0.07
N TRP A 227 8.99 -4.88 0.25
CA TRP A 227 7.66 -4.40 -0.10
C TRP A 227 7.23 -3.20 0.76
N ARG A 228 7.52 -3.19 2.07
CA ARG A 228 7.21 -2.07 2.97
C ARG A 228 7.95 -0.79 2.53
N GLU A 229 9.23 -0.92 2.20
CA GLU A 229 10.03 0.19 1.68
C GLU A 229 9.47 0.70 0.34
N GLU A 230 9.10 -0.17 -0.57
CA GLU A 230 8.44 0.20 -1.82
C GLU A 230 7.09 0.88 -1.57
N TYR A 231 6.29 0.35 -0.65
CA TYR A 231 5.00 0.90 -0.26
C TYR A 231 5.14 2.34 0.26
N ASN A 232 6.16 2.62 1.08
CA ASN A 232 6.39 3.93 1.68
C ASN A 232 7.04 4.94 0.74
N SER A 233 7.96 4.50 -0.14
CA SER A 233 8.83 5.40 -0.91
C SER A 233 8.53 5.47 -2.39
N TYR A 234 7.90 4.43 -2.97
CA TYR A 234 7.70 4.35 -4.42
C TYR A 234 6.24 4.28 -4.85
N ARG A 235 5.40 3.58 -4.10
CA ARG A 235 4.02 3.32 -4.43
C ARG A 235 3.13 4.57 -4.35
N PRO A 236 2.44 4.99 -5.45
CA PRO A 236 1.53 6.13 -5.41
C PRO A 236 0.23 5.81 -4.64
N HIS A 237 -0.18 6.72 -3.75
CA HIS A 237 -1.39 6.58 -2.95
C HIS A 237 -2.50 7.55 -3.40
N GLY A 238 -3.66 7.01 -3.77
CA GLY A 238 -4.81 7.82 -4.21
C GLY A 238 -5.32 8.76 -3.12
N SER A 239 -5.28 8.34 -1.85
CA SER A 239 -5.67 9.17 -0.69
C SER A 239 -4.69 10.31 -0.39
N LEU A 240 -3.48 10.25 -0.91
CA LEU A 240 -2.44 11.27 -0.78
C LEU A 240 -2.24 12.06 -2.09
N ALA A 241 -3.29 12.21 -2.87
CA ALA A 241 -3.24 12.86 -4.19
C ALA A 241 -2.20 12.26 -5.15
N GLY A 242 -1.78 11.00 -4.90
CA GLY A 242 -0.81 10.26 -5.69
C GLY A 242 0.63 10.35 -5.22
N LEU A 243 0.86 11.03 -4.12
CA LEU A 243 2.15 11.02 -3.45
C LEU A 243 2.38 9.65 -2.79
N THR A 244 3.65 9.34 -2.54
CA THR A 244 4.03 8.28 -1.62
C THR A 244 3.88 8.78 -0.16
N PRO A 245 3.81 7.89 0.84
CA PRO A 245 3.82 8.28 2.24
C PRO A 245 5.01 9.20 2.61
N ARG A 246 6.22 8.87 2.18
CA ARG A 246 7.42 9.68 2.46
C ARG A 246 7.39 11.04 1.78
N GLU A 247 6.96 11.13 0.52
CA GLU A 247 6.78 12.42 -0.17
C GLU A 247 5.74 13.29 0.55
N PHE A 248 4.66 12.68 1.04
CA PHE A 248 3.64 13.40 1.79
C PHE A 248 4.19 13.98 3.09
N LEU A 249 4.96 13.18 3.86
CA LEU A 249 5.59 13.62 5.10
C LEU A 249 6.61 14.73 4.85
N SER A 250 7.48 14.61 3.84
CA SER A 250 8.48 15.62 3.49
C SER A 250 7.84 16.96 3.16
N ARG A 251 6.79 16.95 2.29
CA ARG A 251 6.08 18.19 1.95
C ARG A 251 5.40 18.84 3.14
N ARG A 252 4.87 18.02 4.05
CA ARG A 252 4.22 18.55 5.24
C ARG A 252 5.21 19.15 6.21
N PHE A 253 6.38 18.56 6.36
CA PHE A 253 7.49 19.10 7.15
C PHE A 253 7.99 20.43 6.60
N GLU A 254 8.20 20.53 5.28
CA GLU A 254 8.59 21.77 4.61
C GLU A 254 7.54 22.88 4.81
N ALA A 255 6.25 22.55 4.68
CA ALA A 255 5.17 23.52 4.90
C ALA A 255 5.14 24.03 6.36
N CYS A 256 5.38 23.16 7.34
CA CYS A 256 5.47 23.58 8.75
C CYS A 256 6.66 24.51 9.00
N GLN A 257 7.82 24.25 8.40
CA GLN A 257 8.99 25.12 8.53
C GLN A 257 8.74 26.53 7.94
N GLN A 258 8.06 26.62 6.79
CA GLN A 258 7.72 27.89 6.16
C GLN A 258 6.70 28.72 6.94
N MET A 259 5.92 28.12 7.83
CA MET A 259 4.95 28.86 8.68
C MET A 259 5.56 29.39 9.98
N VAL A 260 6.75 28.94 10.35
CA VAL A 260 7.43 29.30 11.62
C VAL A 260 8.57 30.32 11.39
N GLY A 261 9.02 30.49 10.15
CA GLY A 261 10.02 31.51 9.76
C GLY A 261 9.39 32.74 9.16
#